data_d775397dff6797aec806f6d8be54eed5
#
_entry.id   d775397dff6797aec806f6d8be54eed5
#
_cell.length_a   1.000
_cell.length_b   1.000
_cell.length_c   1.000
_cell.angle_alpha   90.00
_cell.angle_beta   90.00
_cell.angle_gamma   90.00
#
_symmetry.space_group_name_H-M   'P 1'
#
loop_
_entity.id
_entity.type
_entity.pdbx_description
1 polymer ?
#
loop_
_entity_poly.entity_id
_entity_poly.type
_entity_poly.pdbx_seq_one_letter_code
_entity_poly.pdbx_strand_id
1 'polypeptide(L)'
;MIIDAVIPLLMEHGRSVTTRQIADAADIAEGTIFRVFADKDALFEAAVDKFLDPAPLHAGLRAIDPELPLEAKVNDILFQLRSRMTGIFGIMNAVGMSGPPPRRPVVQRFEDVVEEVLQPNFDELQLGPDRIAAFVRLVAFAAAIPHFNQDREIPTAELAGLVTYGIAGHPAERGSKNAA
;
A
#
# COMPACT_ATOMS: atom_id res chain seq x y z
N MET A 1 -3.69 -20.74 0.48
CA MET A 1 -4.88 -21.43 -0.08
C MET A 1 -6.17 -21.02 0.65
N ILE A 2 -6.52 -21.48 1.86
CA ILE A 2 -7.78 -21.05 2.54
C ILE A 2 -7.81 -19.53 2.74
N ILE A 3 -6.78 -18.96 3.35
CA ILE A 3 -6.70 -17.52 3.63
C ILE A 3 -6.78 -16.67 2.33
N ASP A 4 -6.22 -17.15 1.22
CA ASP A 4 -6.28 -16.44 -0.06
C ASP A 4 -7.69 -16.38 -0.62
N ALA A 5 -8.48 -17.43 -0.41
CA ALA A 5 -9.89 -17.47 -0.80
C ALA A 5 -10.78 -16.58 0.11
N VAL A 6 -10.39 -16.41 1.37
CA VAL A 6 -11.17 -15.60 2.33
C VAL A 6 -11.07 -14.11 2.05
N ILE A 7 -9.89 -13.60 1.70
CA ILE A 7 -9.65 -12.15 1.53
C ILE A 7 -10.63 -11.50 0.54
N PRO A 8 -10.80 -11.97 -0.72
CA PRO A 8 -11.75 -11.38 -1.64
C PRO A 8 -13.20 -11.48 -1.16
N LEU A 9 -13.58 -12.59 -0.55
CA LEU A 9 -14.94 -12.78 0.00
C LEU A 9 -15.21 -11.83 1.17
N LEU A 10 -14.22 -11.57 2.04
CA LEU A 10 -14.33 -10.58 3.10
C LEU A 10 -14.50 -9.17 2.53
N MET A 11 -13.76 -8.82 1.49
CA MET A 11 -13.87 -7.50 0.84
C MET A 11 -15.25 -7.28 0.22
N GLU A 12 -15.89 -8.34 -0.31
CA GLU A 12 -17.19 -8.26 -0.97
C GLU A 12 -18.37 -8.36 0.01
N HIS A 13 -18.31 -9.29 0.96
CA HIS A 13 -19.43 -9.66 1.81
C HIS A 13 -19.26 -9.29 3.29
N GLY A 14 -18.09 -8.80 3.67
CA GLY A 14 -17.74 -8.49 5.05
C GLY A 14 -17.85 -9.72 5.95
N ARG A 15 -18.22 -9.52 7.20
CA ARG A 15 -18.40 -10.61 8.18
C ARG A 15 -19.58 -11.53 7.89
N SER A 16 -20.45 -11.22 6.92
CA SER A 16 -21.58 -12.07 6.55
C SER A 16 -21.18 -13.28 5.70
N VAL A 17 -19.97 -13.32 5.15
CA VAL A 17 -19.45 -14.47 4.42
C VAL A 17 -19.58 -15.73 5.24
N THR A 18 -20.06 -16.83 4.64
CA THR A 18 -20.25 -18.13 5.34
C THR A 18 -19.04 -19.03 5.16
N THR A 19 -18.84 -19.97 6.10
CA THR A 19 -17.78 -20.99 6.00
C THR A 19 -17.95 -21.87 4.76
N ARG A 20 -19.18 -22.09 4.34
CA ARG A 20 -19.48 -22.81 3.09
C ARG A 20 -19.00 -22.06 1.85
N GLN A 21 -19.27 -20.74 1.75
CA GLN A 21 -18.74 -19.90 0.66
C GLN A 21 -17.22 -19.93 0.61
N ILE A 22 -16.59 -19.90 1.76
CA ILE A 22 -15.12 -19.97 1.88
C ILE A 22 -14.60 -21.35 1.42
N ALA A 23 -15.25 -22.42 1.83
CA ALA A 23 -14.91 -23.78 1.44
C ALA A 23 -15.04 -24.01 -0.06
N ASP A 24 -16.16 -23.53 -0.64
CA ASP A 24 -16.42 -23.58 -2.07
C ASP A 24 -15.36 -22.78 -2.86
N ALA A 25 -15.00 -21.58 -2.41
CA ALA A 25 -13.98 -20.75 -3.04
C ALA A 25 -12.55 -21.31 -2.91
N ALA A 26 -12.29 -22.06 -1.86
CA ALA A 26 -10.99 -22.69 -1.61
C ALA A 26 -10.90 -24.12 -2.21
N ASP A 27 -11.98 -24.62 -2.81
CA ASP A 27 -12.11 -25.99 -3.33
C ASP A 27 -11.78 -27.06 -2.29
N ILE A 28 -12.38 -26.95 -1.10
CA ILE A 28 -12.21 -27.89 0.03
C ILE A 28 -13.54 -28.23 0.68
N ALA A 29 -13.57 -29.30 1.47
CA ALA A 29 -14.68 -29.59 2.34
C ALA A 29 -14.75 -28.57 3.51
N GLU A 30 -15.95 -28.10 3.88
CA GLU A 30 -16.15 -27.11 4.96
C GLU A 30 -15.50 -27.54 6.29
N GLY A 31 -15.57 -28.83 6.62
CA GLY A 31 -14.92 -29.39 7.83
C GLY A 31 -13.39 -29.24 7.84
N THR A 32 -12.76 -29.00 6.67
CA THR A 32 -11.33 -28.75 6.59
C THR A 32 -10.94 -27.41 7.17
N ILE A 33 -11.81 -26.42 7.09
CA ILE A 33 -11.60 -25.10 7.69
C ILE A 33 -11.42 -25.23 9.20
N PHE A 34 -12.33 -25.97 9.85
CA PHE A 34 -12.32 -26.16 11.31
C PHE A 34 -11.23 -27.10 11.84
N ARG A 35 -10.51 -27.78 10.93
CA ARG A 35 -9.27 -28.51 11.29
C ARG A 35 -8.08 -27.57 11.45
N VAL A 36 -8.10 -26.41 10.78
CA VAL A 36 -7.00 -25.45 10.73
C VAL A 36 -7.27 -24.25 11.64
N PHE A 37 -8.52 -23.81 11.71
CA PHE A 37 -8.94 -22.64 12.47
C PHE A 37 -9.99 -23.04 13.51
N ALA A 38 -9.84 -22.54 14.75
CA ALA A 38 -10.73 -22.86 15.83
C ALA A 38 -12.19 -22.43 15.56
N ASP A 39 -12.33 -21.28 14.92
CA ASP A 39 -13.61 -20.70 14.53
C ASP A 39 -13.43 -19.75 13.33
N LYS A 40 -14.53 -19.14 12.92
CA LYS A 40 -14.57 -18.19 11.80
C LYS A 40 -13.81 -16.89 12.10
N ASP A 41 -13.80 -16.45 13.35
CA ASP A 41 -13.11 -15.23 13.75
C ASP A 41 -11.59 -15.43 13.68
N ALA A 42 -11.08 -16.57 14.14
CA ALA A 42 -9.66 -16.94 13.98
C ALA A 42 -9.22 -16.98 12.50
N LEU A 43 -10.10 -17.46 11.61
CA LEU A 43 -9.83 -17.45 10.18
C LEU A 43 -9.80 -16.01 9.63
N PHE A 44 -10.69 -15.14 10.07
CA PHE A 44 -10.72 -13.73 9.65
C PHE A 44 -9.52 -12.95 10.16
N GLU A 45 -9.12 -13.19 11.42
CA GLU A 45 -7.88 -12.63 11.98
C GLU A 45 -6.67 -13.04 11.16
N ALA A 46 -6.55 -14.32 10.81
CA ALA A 46 -5.46 -14.81 9.96
C ALA A 46 -5.48 -14.21 8.55
N ALA A 47 -6.67 -13.95 7.99
CA ALA A 47 -6.81 -13.28 6.68
C ALA A 47 -6.38 -11.82 6.74
N VAL A 48 -6.81 -11.08 7.77
CA VAL A 48 -6.37 -9.71 8.03
C VAL A 48 -4.85 -9.70 8.22
N ASP A 49 -4.35 -10.63 9.00
CA ASP A 49 -2.94 -10.78 9.29
C ASP A 49 -2.10 -10.97 8.03
N LYS A 50 -2.52 -11.85 7.15
CA LYS A 50 -1.85 -12.05 5.86
C LYS A 50 -1.97 -10.82 4.96
N PHE A 51 -3.13 -10.20 4.95
CA PHE A 51 -3.34 -8.99 4.13
C PHE A 51 -2.47 -7.82 4.60
N LEU A 52 -2.21 -7.69 5.89
CA LEU A 52 -1.37 -6.64 6.47
C LEU A 52 0.14 -6.91 6.31
N ASP A 53 0.56 -8.06 5.79
CA ASP A 53 1.98 -8.35 5.53
C ASP A 53 2.56 -7.31 4.55
N PRO A 54 3.63 -6.57 4.90
CA PRO A 54 4.25 -5.59 4.03
C PRO A 54 5.09 -6.20 2.90
N ALA A 55 5.44 -7.49 2.97
CA ALA A 55 6.37 -8.12 2.04
C ALA A 55 5.94 -8.01 0.55
N PRO A 56 4.65 -8.17 0.17
CA PRO A 56 4.23 -7.99 -1.22
C PRO A 56 4.42 -6.56 -1.72
N LEU A 57 4.15 -5.54 -0.88
CA LEU A 57 4.41 -4.14 -1.22
C LEU A 57 5.92 -3.92 -1.43
N HIS A 58 6.75 -4.36 -0.51
CA HIS A 58 8.20 -4.21 -0.60
C HIS A 58 8.77 -4.88 -1.87
N ALA A 59 8.28 -6.07 -2.22
CA ALA A 59 8.67 -6.75 -3.45
C ALA A 59 8.25 -5.96 -4.70
N GLY A 60 7.02 -5.44 -4.71
CA GLY A 60 6.52 -4.60 -5.80
C GLY A 60 7.32 -3.31 -5.98
N LEU A 61 7.69 -2.64 -4.87
CA LEU A 61 8.50 -1.44 -4.92
C LEU A 61 9.90 -1.72 -5.49
N ARG A 62 10.55 -2.81 -5.08
CA ARG A 62 11.86 -3.21 -5.62
C ARG A 62 11.83 -3.63 -7.08
N ALA A 63 10.67 -3.99 -7.60
CA ALA A 63 10.48 -4.34 -9.01
C ALA A 63 10.33 -3.09 -9.91
N ILE A 64 10.28 -1.87 -9.35
CA ILE A 64 10.30 -0.62 -10.12
C ILE A 64 11.63 -0.52 -10.86
N ASP A 65 11.55 -0.27 -12.17
CA ASP A 65 12.74 -0.15 -13.01
C ASP A 65 13.65 0.98 -12.51
N PRO A 66 14.92 0.69 -12.16
CA PRO A 66 15.87 1.69 -11.67
C PRO A 66 16.20 2.78 -12.68
N GLU A 67 15.99 2.54 -13.99
CA GLU A 67 16.29 3.50 -15.07
C GLU A 67 15.15 4.50 -15.30
N LEU A 68 14.00 4.33 -14.65
CA LEU A 68 12.90 5.29 -14.79
C LEU A 68 13.29 6.68 -14.27
N PRO A 69 12.76 7.75 -14.88
CA PRO A 69 12.85 9.10 -14.33
C PRO A 69 12.24 9.18 -12.93
N LEU A 70 12.76 10.11 -12.09
CA LEU A 70 12.30 10.28 -10.71
C LEU A 70 10.78 10.38 -10.58
N GLU A 71 10.12 11.19 -11.43
CA GLU A 71 8.66 11.36 -11.40
C GLU A 71 7.91 10.06 -11.66
N ALA A 72 8.39 9.23 -12.60
CA ALA A 72 7.78 7.93 -12.89
C ALA A 72 7.95 6.96 -11.72
N LYS A 73 9.12 6.92 -11.07
CA LYS A 73 9.32 6.13 -9.86
C LYS A 73 8.41 6.59 -8.72
N VAL A 74 8.30 7.89 -8.49
CA VAL A 74 7.39 8.46 -7.47
C VAL A 74 5.94 8.12 -7.78
N ASN A 75 5.53 8.16 -9.06
CA ASN A 75 4.20 7.72 -9.48
C ASN A 75 3.94 6.25 -9.12
N ASP A 76 4.88 5.36 -9.43
CA ASP A 76 4.72 3.93 -9.16
C ASP A 76 4.71 3.61 -7.66
N ILE A 77 5.54 4.30 -6.87
CA ILE A 77 5.55 4.20 -5.41
C ILE A 77 4.19 4.65 -4.86
N LEU A 78 3.69 5.81 -5.28
CA LEU A 78 2.39 6.34 -4.84
C LEU A 78 1.23 5.43 -5.25
N PHE A 79 1.24 4.91 -6.47
CA PHE A 79 0.21 4.01 -6.98
C PHE A 79 0.13 2.73 -6.13
N GLN A 80 1.26 2.06 -5.92
CA GLN A 80 1.31 0.82 -5.13
C GLN A 80 0.91 1.07 -3.68
N LEU A 81 1.40 2.16 -3.10
CA LEU A 81 1.12 2.49 -1.71
C LEU A 81 -0.35 2.91 -1.50
N ARG A 82 -0.91 3.72 -2.40
CA ARG A 82 -2.34 4.11 -2.39
C ARG A 82 -3.23 2.88 -2.52
N SER A 83 -2.95 2.01 -3.50
CA SER A 83 -3.69 0.75 -3.70
C SER A 83 -3.64 -0.12 -2.43
N ARG A 84 -2.46 -0.22 -1.81
CA ARG A 84 -2.27 -0.94 -0.54
C ARG A 84 -3.10 -0.35 0.59
N MET A 85 -3.09 0.98 0.77
CA MET A 85 -3.86 1.66 1.82
C MET A 85 -5.36 1.49 1.60
N THR A 86 -5.84 1.65 0.38
CA THR A 86 -7.25 1.40 0.03
C THR A 86 -7.67 -0.02 0.40
N GLY A 87 -6.85 -1.02 0.08
CA GLY A 87 -7.11 -2.41 0.45
C GLY A 87 -7.11 -2.63 1.96
N ILE A 88 -6.18 -2.03 2.71
CA ILE A 88 -6.14 -2.09 4.18
C ILE A 88 -7.42 -1.51 4.78
N PHE A 89 -7.86 -0.33 4.34
CA PHE A 89 -9.12 0.25 4.80
C PHE A 89 -10.32 -0.62 4.44
N GLY A 90 -10.33 -1.19 3.23
CA GLY A 90 -11.38 -2.11 2.78
C GLY A 90 -11.51 -3.33 3.70
N ILE A 91 -10.42 -4.05 3.97
CA ILE A 91 -10.47 -5.25 4.81
C ILE A 91 -10.79 -4.92 6.26
N MET A 92 -10.24 -3.82 6.81
CA MET A 92 -10.57 -3.37 8.17
C MET A 92 -12.05 -3.05 8.32
N ASN A 93 -12.61 -2.32 7.36
CA ASN A 93 -14.05 -2.04 7.34
C ASN A 93 -14.88 -3.32 7.21
N ALA A 94 -14.47 -4.23 6.34
CA ALA A 94 -15.16 -5.50 6.10
C ALA A 94 -15.25 -6.38 7.38
N VAL A 95 -14.20 -6.36 8.22
CA VAL A 95 -14.19 -7.09 9.50
C VAL A 95 -14.71 -6.26 10.69
N GLY A 96 -15.14 -5.01 10.46
CA GLY A 96 -15.65 -4.12 11.50
C GLY A 96 -14.57 -3.62 12.46
N MET A 97 -13.31 -3.57 12.04
CA MET A 97 -12.21 -3.02 12.84
C MET A 97 -12.23 -1.50 12.77
N SER A 98 -12.16 -0.85 13.94
CA SER A 98 -12.03 0.60 14.07
C SER A 98 -10.65 0.96 14.61
N GLY A 99 -10.06 2.02 14.07
CA GLY A 99 -8.75 2.51 14.51
C GLY A 99 -7.60 2.11 13.57
N PRO A 100 -6.35 2.39 13.96
CA PRO A 100 -5.19 2.03 13.16
C PRO A 100 -4.98 0.50 13.12
N PRO A 101 -4.44 -0.04 12.01
CA PRO A 101 -4.10 -1.45 11.96
C PRO A 101 -3.10 -1.82 13.06
N PRO A 102 -3.14 -3.08 13.56
CA PRO A 102 -2.24 -3.53 14.60
C PRO A 102 -0.78 -3.37 14.17
N ARG A 103 0.05 -2.84 15.07
CA ARG A 103 1.49 -2.73 14.81
C ARG A 103 2.12 -4.12 14.83
N ARG A 104 2.93 -4.40 13.81
CA ARG A 104 3.67 -5.67 13.69
C ARG A 104 5.16 -5.39 13.75
N PRO A 105 5.95 -6.35 14.24
CA PRO A 105 7.40 -6.32 14.02
C PRO A 105 7.67 -6.31 12.52
N VAL A 106 8.40 -5.32 12.05
CA VAL A 106 8.76 -5.20 10.63
C VAL A 106 10.23 -5.57 10.49
N VAL A 107 10.53 -6.57 9.68
CA VAL A 107 11.90 -7.00 9.40
C VAL A 107 12.66 -5.94 8.62
N GLN A 108 11.95 -5.23 7.75
CA GLN A 108 12.50 -4.12 6.96
C GLN A 108 11.48 -2.98 6.95
N ARG A 109 11.97 -1.76 7.17
CA ARG A 109 11.13 -0.58 7.18
C ARG A 109 10.76 -0.18 5.75
N PHE A 110 9.59 0.40 5.57
CA PHE A 110 9.17 0.98 4.29
C PHE A 110 10.15 2.05 3.79
N GLU A 111 10.67 2.85 4.72
CA GLU A 111 11.64 3.91 4.45
C GLU A 111 12.91 3.36 3.78
N ASP A 112 13.42 2.22 4.27
CA ASP A 112 14.62 1.58 3.73
C ASP A 112 14.40 1.10 2.28
N VAL A 113 13.20 0.60 1.97
CA VAL A 113 12.84 0.16 0.62
C VAL A 113 12.70 1.33 -0.34
N VAL A 114 12.09 2.44 0.08
CA VAL A 114 11.99 3.66 -0.73
C VAL A 114 13.38 4.25 -0.99
N GLU A 115 14.27 4.21 0.00
CA GLU A 115 15.66 4.62 -0.16
C GLU A 115 16.38 3.79 -1.23
N GLU A 116 16.25 2.46 -1.20
CA GLU A 116 16.79 1.55 -2.23
C GLU A 116 16.28 1.93 -3.64
N VAL A 117 14.98 2.16 -3.79
CA VAL A 117 14.36 2.48 -5.09
C VAL A 117 14.79 3.84 -5.64
N LEU A 118 14.94 4.84 -4.77
CA LEU A 118 15.30 6.21 -5.15
C LEU A 118 16.82 6.45 -5.20
N GLN A 119 17.64 5.50 -4.77
CA GLN A 119 19.11 5.64 -4.74
C GLN A 119 19.71 6.16 -6.05
N PRO A 120 19.29 5.72 -7.25
CA PRO A 120 19.83 6.25 -8.51
C PRO A 120 19.53 7.74 -8.76
N ASN A 121 18.59 8.32 -8.04
CA ASN A 121 18.14 9.71 -8.22
C ASN A 121 18.52 10.63 -7.06
N PHE A 122 19.40 10.21 -6.15
CA PHE A 122 19.75 11.00 -4.94
C PHE A 122 20.27 12.41 -5.25
N ASP A 123 21.00 12.57 -6.34
CA ASP A 123 21.49 13.89 -6.77
C ASP A 123 20.37 14.86 -7.21
N GLU A 124 19.19 14.33 -7.48
CA GLU A 124 18.01 15.13 -7.85
C GLU A 124 17.18 15.55 -6.63
N LEU A 125 17.39 14.90 -5.47
CA LEU A 125 16.56 15.07 -4.28
C LEU A 125 17.03 16.24 -3.43
N GLN A 126 16.09 17.00 -2.88
CA GLN A 126 16.36 18.09 -1.93
C GLN A 126 16.20 17.67 -0.48
N LEU A 127 15.54 16.53 -0.23
CA LEU A 127 15.28 15.99 1.09
C LEU A 127 15.90 14.61 1.22
N GLY A 128 16.26 14.23 2.46
CA GLY A 128 16.72 12.87 2.74
C GLY A 128 15.66 11.80 2.47
N PRO A 129 16.08 10.57 2.10
CA PRO A 129 15.16 9.51 1.70
C PRO A 129 14.08 9.16 2.74
N ASP A 130 14.42 9.20 4.01
CA ASP A 130 13.50 8.97 5.14
C ASP A 130 12.35 10.00 5.17
N ARG A 131 12.67 11.27 4.90
CA ARG A 131 11.68 12.35 4.81
C ARG A 131 10.79 12.21 3.60
N ILE A 132 11.38 11.84 2.45
CA ILE A 132 10.64 11.58 1.22
C ILE A 132 9.69 10.41 1.42
N ALA A 133 10.15 9.29 1.97
CA ALA A 133 9.32 8.14 2.27
C ALA A 133 8.17 8.46 3.23
N ALA A 134 8.42 9.25 4.27
CA ALA A 134 7.39 9.71 5.20
C ALA A 134 6.37 10.60 4.48
N PHE A 135 6.80 11.50 3.61
CA PHE A 135 5.92 12.41 2.86
C PHE A 135 5.08 11.65 1.83
N VAL A 136 5.69 10.78 1.04
CA VAL A 136 4.99 9.93 0.06
C VAL A 136 3.93 9.06 0.76
N ARG A 137 4.28 8.48 1.91
CA ARG A 137 3.33 7.70 2.71
C ARG A 137 2.14 8.54 3.20
N LEU A 138 2.40 9.78 3.67
CA LEU A 138 1.34 10.71 4.09
C LEU A 138 0.40 11.05 2.93
N VAL A 139 0.95 11.37 1.76
CA VAL A 139 0.17 11.68 0.56
C VAL A 139 -0.67 10.48 0.11
N ALA A 140 -0.06 9.30 0.03
CA ALA A 140 -0.76 8.07 -0.36
C ALA A 140 -1.87 7.70 0.63
N PHE A 141 -1.63 7.86 1.94
CA PHE A 141 -2.62 7.64 2.98
C PHE A 141 -3.82 8.59 2.82
N ALA A 142 -3.57 9.90 2.69
CA ALA A 142 -4.63 10.89 2.50
C ALA A 142 -5.43 10.63 1.20
N ALA A 143 -4.73 10.28 0.12
CA ALA A 143 -5.34 9.96 -1.17
C ALA A 143 -6.13 8.64 -1.18
N ALA A 144 -5.87 7.72 -0.23
CA ALA A 144 -6.60 6.46 -0.10
C ALA A 144 -7.90 6.57 0.71
N ILE A 145 -8.10 7.67 1.45
CA ILE A 145 -9.28 7.86 2.29
C ILE A 145 -10.41 8.47 1.45
N PRO A 146 -11.54 7.75 1.23
CA PRO A 146 -12.63 8.24 0.38
C PRO A 146 -13.19 9.59 0.82
N HIS A 147 -13.24 9.83 2.13
CA HIS A 147 -13.81 11.07 2.69
C HIS A 147 -13.06 12.33 2.25
N PHE A 148 -11.74 12.25 2.03
CA PHE A 148 -10.95 13.38 1.54
C PHE A 148 -11.04 13.58 0.02
N ASN A 149 -11.57 12.59 -0.70
CA ASN A 149 -11.62 12.57 -2.17
C ASN A 149 -13.06 12.63 -2.72
N GLN A 150 -14.08 12.91 -1.89
CA GLN A 150 -15.49 12.84 -2.29
C GLN A 150 -15.84 13.79 -3.42
N ASP A 151 -15.27 15.00 -3.44
CA ASP A 151 -15.65 16.04 -4.39
C ASP A 151 -14.69 16.15 -5.59
N ARG A 152 -13.45 15.69 -5.44
CA ARG A 152 -12.44 15.81 -6.49
C ARG A 152 -11.28 14.85 -6.24
N GLU A 153 -11.34 13.69 -6.87
CA GLU A 153 -10.22 12.75 -6.84
C GLU A 153 -9.04 13.32 -7.64
N ILE A 154 -7.87 13.43 -6.99
CA ILE A 154 -6.63 13.80 -7.65
C ILE A 154 -6.01 12.51 -8.23
N PRO A 155 -5.78 12.43 -9.57
CA PRO A 155 -5.12 11.30 -10.18
C PRO A 155 -3.72 11.06 -9.58
N THR A 156 -3.29 9.80 -9.50
CA THR A 156 -1.98 9.47 -8.92
C THR A 156 -0.83 10.13 -9.67
N ALA A 157 -0.93 10.25 -10.99
CA ALA A 157 0.08 10.95 -11.80
C ALA A 157 0.19 12.45 -11.47
N GLU A 158 -0.94 13.13 -11.20
CA GLU A 158 -0.93 14.52 -10.76
C GLU A 158 -0.31 14.65 -9.36
N LEU A 159 -0.64 13.74 -8.43
CA LEU A 159 0.00 13.67 -7.11
C LEU A 159 1.51 13.44 -7.23
N ALA A 160 1.94 12.57 -8.14
CA ALA A 160 3.35 12.29 -8.38
C ALA A 160 4.10 13.53 -8.84
N GLY A 161 3.54 14.29 -9.77
CA GLY A 161 4.11 15.56 -10.20
C GLY A 161 4.23 16.57 -9.06
N LEU A 162 3.17 16.74 -8.26
CA LEU A 162 3.17 17.63 -7.10
C LEU A 162 4.22 17.20 -6.05
N VAL A 163 4.35 15.91 -5.76
CA VAL A 163 5.35 15.37 -4.84
C VAL A 163 6.76 15.55 -5.39
N THR A 164 6.98 15.22 -6.66
CA THR A 164 8.30 15.28 -7.31
C THR A 164 8.83 16.71 -7.34
N TYR A 165 8.01 17.65 -7.75
CA TYR A 165 8.43 19.05 -7.80
C TYR A 165 8.57 19.67 -6.40
N GLY A 166 7.80 19.22 -5.43
CA GLY A 166 7.94 19.61 -4.03
C GLY A 166 9.21 19.09 -3.37
N ILE A 167 9.72 17.91 -3.79
CA ILE A 167 10.91 17.28 -3.22
C ILE A 167 12.19 17.48 -4.04
N ALA A 168 12.05 17.71 -5.35
CA ALA A 168 13.19 17.86 -6.27
C ALA A 168 13.34 19.28 -6.85
N GLY A 169 12.31 20.12 -6.73
CA GLY A 169 12.19 21.42 -7.41
C GLY A 169 11.89 21.28 -8.91
N HIS A 170 11.39 22.34 -9.51
CA HIS A 170 11.02 22.34 -10.93
C HIS A 170 12.27 22.29 -11.82
N PRO A 171 12.33 21.44 -12.88
CA PRO A 171 13.51 21.34 -13.75
C PRO A 171 13.92 22.68 -14.39
N ALA A 172 12.95 23.55 -14.71
CA ALA A 172 13.21 24.86 -15.29
C ALA A 172 13.97 25.84 -14.37
N GLU A 173 13.89 25.66 -13.04
CA GLU A 173 14.55 26.56 -12.08
C GLU A 173 16.02 26.19 -11.84
N ARG A 174 16.44 24.97 -12.16
CA ARG A 174 17.84 24.51 -12.01
C ARG A 174 18.78 25.16 -13.03
N GLY A 175 18.29 25.53 -14.21
CA GLY A 175 19.09 26.17 -15.25
C GLY A 175 19.46 27.63 -14.97
N SER A 176 18.71 28.31 -14.07
CA SER A 176 18.93 29.73 -13.77
C SER A 176 19.95 29.99 -12.65
N LYS A 177 20.23 28.99 -11.78
CA LYS A 177 21.15 29.17 -10.65
C LYS A 177 22.64 28.92 -10.99
N ASN A 178 22.94 28.35 -12.17
CA ASN A 178 24.33 28.10 -12.61
C ASN A 178 24.85 29.16 -13.59
N ALA A 179 24.13 30.26 -13.80
CA ALA A 179 24.51 31.34 -14.73
C ALA A 179 24.74 32.68 -14.02
N ALA A 180 25.13 32.66 -12.72
CA ALA A 180 25.50 33.87 -11.99
C ALA A 180 26.87 33.73 -11.31
#